data_a40f9c8d0f6c0df7e17dc3a8098fc637
#
_entry.id   a40f9c8d0f6c0df7e17dc3a8098fc637
#
_cell.length_a   1.000
_cell.length_b   1.000
_cell.length_c   1.000
_cell.angle_alpha   90.00
_cell.angle_beta   90.00
_cell.angle_gamma   90.00
#
_symmetry.space_group_name_H-M   'P 1'
#
loop_
_entity.id
_entity.type
_entity.pdbx_description
1 polymer ?
#
loop_
_entity_poly.entity_id
_entity_poly.type
_entity_poly.pdbx_seq_one_letter_code
_entity_poly.pdbx_strand_id
1 'polypeptide(L)'
;MPLFFAKKEVFQWLSQGQKTIDVRKGNPKPGEIAVFQSGSRILRLKILKTERGQLTDILRLDNFKAVIPSATVLGDAIGYIREIYEVNDEIFTAYYVASLFVSEK
;
A
#
# COMPACT_ATOMS: atom_id res chain seq x y z
N MET A 1 -8.99 -2.55 13.35
CA MET A 1 -8.27 -2.95 12.14
C MET A 1 -8.74 -2.12 10.97
N PRO A 2 -7.84 -1.42 10.31
CA PRO A 2 -8.27 -0.66 9.13
C PRO A 2 -8.70 -1.60 8.00
N LEU A 3 -9.76 -1.20 7.31
CA LEU A 3 -10.28 -1.95 6.18
C LEU A 3 -10.05 -1.12 4.92
N PHE A 4 -9.42 -1.73 3.94
CA PHE A 4 -9.10 -1.07 2.68
C PHE A 4 -9.69 -1.87 1.52
N PHE A 5 -10.37 -1.18 0.63
CA PHE A 5 -10.81 -1.80 -0.61
C PHE A 5 -9.68 -1.72 -1.62
N ALA A 6 -9.49 -2.81 -2.36
CA ALA A 6 -8.38 -2.89 -3.30
C ALA A 6 -8.91 -3.36 -4.65
N LYS A 7 -8.33 -2.79 -5.72
CA LYS A 7 -8.58 -3.29 -7.06
C LYS A 7 -8.09 -4.73 -7.14
N LYS A 8 -8.63 -5.48 -8.10
CA LYS A 8 -8.26 -6.86 -8.28
C LYS A 8 -6.76 -7.06 -8.42
N GLU A 9 -6.11 -6.24 -9.25
CA GLU A 9 -4.67 -6.39 -9.46
C GLU A 9 -3.88 -6.03 -8.21
N VAL A 10 -4.32 -5.02 -7.48
CA VAL A 10 -3.65 -4.62 -6.23
C VAL A 10 -3.77 -5.73 -5.21
N PHE A 11 -4.95 -6.33 -5.08
CA PHE A 11 -5.16 -7.45 -4.19
C PHE A 11 -4.23 -8.61 -4.53
N GLN A 12 -4.08 -8.88 -5.81
CA GLN A 12 -3.20 -9.94 -6.28
C GLN A 12 -1.75 -9.67 -5.89
N TRP A 13 -1.28 -8.45 -6.10
CA TRP A 13 0.08 -8.06 -5.72
C TRP A 13 0.31 -8.25 -4.23
N LEU A 14 -0.66 -7.86 -3.42
CA LEU A 14 -0.55 -7.99 -1.97
C LEU A 14 -0.53 -9.46 -1.55
N SER A 15 -1.40 -10.26 -2.13
CA SER A 15 -1.51 -11.67 -1.75
C SER A 15 -0.29 -12.47 -2.20
N GLN A 16 0.39 -12.04 -3.26
CA GLN A 16 1.57 -12.73 -3.77
C GLN A 16 2.87 -12.20 -3.17
N GLY A 17 2.79 -11.17 -2.35
CA GLY A 17 3.99 -10.60 -1.73
C GLY A 17 4.78 -9.66 -2.63
N GLN A 18 4.26 -9.34 -3.81
CA GLN A 18 4.93 -8.41 -4.71
C GLN A 18 4.78 -6.97 -4.22
N LYS A 19 3.65 -6.66 -3.61
CA LYS A 19 3.39 -5.35 -3.06
C LYS A 19 3.46 -5.47 -1.54
N THR A 20 4.40 -4.75 -0.94
CA THR A 20 4.60 -4.77 0.51
C THR A 20 4.36 -3.41 1.14
N ILE A 21 4.03 -2.40 0.35
CA ILE A 21 3.72 -1.06 0.84
C ILE A 21 2.43 -0.62 0.17
N ASP A 22 1.42 -0.30 0.99
CA ASP A 22 0.14 0.16 0.49
C ASP A 22 -0.03 1.63 0.86
N VAL A 23 -0.29 2.46 -0.14
CA VAL A 23 -0.36 3.91 0.04
C VAL A 23 -1.81 4.35 -0.05
N ARG A 24 -2.28 5.04 0.98
CA ARG A 24 -3.65 5.53 1.05
C ARG A 24 -3.67 7.00 1.43
N LYS A 25 -4.65 7.72 0.88
CA LYS A 25 -4.86 9.12 1.23
C LYS A 25 -5.31 9.23 2.68
N GLY A 26 -4.79 10.21 3.39
CA GLY A 26 -5.20 10.49 4.75
C GLY A 26 -4.16 10.10 5.78
N ASN A 27 -4.51 10.33 7.03
CA ASN A 27 -3.65 10.03 8.16
C ASN A 27 -3.63 8.54 8.46
N PRO A 28 -2.60 8.06 9.17
CA PRO A 28 -2.54 6.64 9.53
C PRO A 28 -3.74 6.24 10.38
N LYS A 29 -4.32 5.10 10.02
CA LYS A 29 -5.40 4.51 10.81
C LYS A 29 -4.78 3.56 11.83
N PRO A 30 -5.30 3.55 13.06
CA PRO A 30 -4.72 2.70 14.10
C PRO A 30 -5.01 1.23 13.87
N GLY A 31 -4.13 0.38 14.40
CA GLY A 31 -4.29 -1.06 14.32
C GLY A 31 -3.03 -1.72 13.89
N GLU A 32 -2.92 -3.01 14.21
CA GLU A 32 -1.74 -3.80 13.86
C GLU A 32 -1.97 -4.66 12.62
N ILE A 33 -3.21 -4.78 12.20
CA ILE A 33 -3.58 -5.62 11.07
C ILE A 33 -4.41 -4.82 10.10
N ALA A 34 -4.04 -4.87 8.83
CA ALA A 34 -4.81 -4.27 7.76
C ALA A 34 -5.63 -5.36 7.07
N VAL A 35 -6.88 -5.05 6.79
CA VAL A 35 -7.78 -5.95 6.07
C VAL A 35 -7.98 -5.38 4.68
N PHE A 36 -7.63 -6.15 3.67
CA PHE A 36 -7.83 -5.76 2.27
C PHE A 36 -8.95 -6.58 1.68
N GLN A 37 -9.82 -5.93 0.95
CA GLN A 37 -10.98 -6.59 0.36
C GLN A 37 -11.07 -6.25 -1.12
N SER A 38 -11.29 -7.28 -1.93
CA SER A 38 -11.54 -7.11 -3.35
C SER A 38 -12.70 -8.06 -3.71
N GLY A 39 -13.88 -7.49 -3.94
CA GLY A 39 -15.06 -8.30 -4.11
C GLY A 39 -15.34 -9.09 -2.84
N SER A 40 -15.46 -10.40 -2.96
CA SER A 40 -15.69 -11.28 -1.82
C SER A 40 -14.41 -11.79 -1.19
N ARG A 41 -13.25 -11.42 -1.72
CA ARG A 41 -11.96 -11.89 -1.23
C ARG A 41 -11.45 -10.99 -0.12
N ILE A 42 -10.91 -11.61 0.91
CA ILE A 42 -10.40 -10.89 2.09
C ILE A 42 -8.97 -11.35 2.34
N LEU A 43 -8.09 -10.38 2.61
CA LEU A 43 -6.70 -10.66 2.96
C LEU A 43 -6.32 -9.82 4.17
N ARG A 44 -5.76 -10.48 5.18
CA ARG A 44 -5.29 -9.78 6.38
C ARG A 44 -3.77 -9.82 6.42
N LEU A 45 -3.17 -8.65 6.60
CA LEU A 45 -1.73 -8.53 6.66
C LEU A 45 -1.34 -7.74 7.92
N LYS A 46 -0.16 -8.05 8.44
CA LYS A 46 0.37 -7.34 9.59
C LYS A 46 0.94 -5.99 9.15
N ILE A 47 0.63 -4.94 9.90
CA ILE A 47 1.21 -3.63 9.66
C ILE A 47 2.50 -3.54 10.46
N LEU A 48 3.63 -3.39 9.77
CA LEU A 48 4.94 -3.29 10.39
C LEU A 48 5.23 -1.89 10.86
N LYS A 49 4.87 -0.91 10.05
CA LYS A 49 5.04 0.50 10.37
C LYS A 49 4.23 1.33 9.38
N THR A 50 4.04 2.59 9.70
CA THR A 50 3.42 3.54 8.78
C THR A 50 4.34 4.72 8.57
N GLU A 51 4.17 5.38 7.43
CA GLU A 51 4.93 6.56 7.07
C GLU A 51 3.96 7.57 6.51
N ARG A 52 3.94 8.77 7.07
CA ARG A 52 2.98 9.80 6.69
C ARG A 52 3.71 10.95 6.00
N GLY A 53 3.11 11.49 4.96
CA GLY A 53 3.69 12.61 4.26
C GLY A 53 3.01 12.84 2.93
N GLN A 54 3.57 13.75 2.15
CA GLN A 54 3.11 13.94 0.78
C GLN A 54 3.58 12.76 -0.06
N LEU A 55 2.93 12.57 -1.19
CA LEU A 55 3.21 11.43 -2.03
C LEU A 55 4.69 11.36 -2.44
N THR A 56 5.27 12.51 -2.75
CA THR A 56 6.69 12.55 -3.14
C THR A 56 7.64 12.30 -1.99
N ASP A 57 7.16 12.39 -0.75
CA ASP A 57 7.98 12.05 0.42
C ASP A 57 8.03 10.56 0.66
N ILE A 58 6.91 9.87 0.41
CA ILE A 58 6.81 8.46 0.76
C ILE A 58 7.09 7.52 -0.40
N LEU A 59 6.93 7.99 -1.65
CA LEU A 59 7.33 7.22 -2.83
C LEU A 59 8.70 7.65 -3.28
N ARG A 60 9.65 6.72 -3.25
CA ARG A 60 11.05 7.03 -3.52
C ARG A 60 11.65 6.00 -4.47
N LEU A 61 12.85 6.28 -4.95
CA LEU A 61 13.54 5.37 -5.86
C LEU A 61 13.77 4.00 -5.24
N ASP A 62 13.95 3.95 -3.92
CA ASP A 62 14.25 2.69 -3.26
C ASP A 62 13.02 1.88 -2.89
N ASN A 63 11.80 2.40 -3.09
CA ASN A 63 10.61 1.66 -2.65
C ASN A 63 9.43 1.65 -3.62
N PHE A 64 9.51 2.37 -4.75
CA PHE A 64 8.31 2.53 -5.57
C PHE A 64 7.80 1.22 -6.16
N LYS A 65 8.67 0.25 -6.40
CA LYS A 65 8.22 -1.03 -6.95
C LYS A 65 7.52 -1.88 -5.89
N ALA A 66 7.81 -1.64 -4.61
CA ALA A 66 7.10 -2.31 -3.53
C ALA A 66 5.70 -1.72 -3.36
N VAL A 67 5.48 -0.50 -3.86
CA VAL A 67 4.17 0.15 -3.83
C VAL A 67 3.37 -0.21 -5.08
N ILE A 68 3.97 -0.05 -6.26
CA ILE A 68 3.34 -0.37 -7.54
C ILE A 68 4.27 -1.29 -8.31
N PRO A 69 4.11 -2.61 -8.16
CA PRO A 69 5.02 -3.57 -8.80
C PRO A 69 5.12 -3.46 -10.32
N SER A 70 4.08 -2.97 -10.98
CA SER A 70 4.09 -2.85 -12.43
C SER A 70 4.80 -1.58 -12.92
N ALA A 71 5.18 -0.68 -12.03
CA ALA A 71 5.87 0.54 -12.43
C ALA A 71 7.31 0.24 -12.83
N THR A 72 7.78 0.86 -13.91
CA THR A 72 9.17 0.71 -14.32
C THR A 72 10.03 1.85 -13.82
N VAL A 73 9.43 3.02 -13.60
CA VAL A 73 10.14 4.18 -13.05
C VAL A 73 9.27 4.81 -11.97
N LEU A 74 9.89 5.64 -11.14
CA LEU A 74 9.21 6.28 -10.02
C LEU A 74 7.99 7.09 -10.49
N GLY A 75 8.11 7.79 -11.62
CA GLY A 75 7.01 8.60 -12.13
C GLY A 75 5.76 7.77 -12.43
N ASP A 76 5.94 6.53 -12.87
CA ASP A 76 4.81 5.65 -13.14
C ASP A 76 4.04 5.35 -11.86
N ALA A 77 4.76 5.12 -10.77
CA ALA A 77 4.13 4.80 -9.50
C ALA A 77 3.36 6.01 -8.95
N ILE A 78 3.96 7.17 -9.05
CA ILE A 78 3.30 8.41 -8.60
C ILE A 78 2.05 8.65 -9.44
N GLY A 79 2.15 8.46 -10.75
CA GLY A 79 1.02 8.64 -11.65
C GLY A 79 -0.13 7.68 -11.34
N TYR A 80 0.21 6.45 -11.02
CA TYR A 80 -0.79 5.44 -10.67
C TYR A 80 -1.63 5.89 -9.47
N ILE A 81 -0.95 6.38 -8.43
CA ILE A 81 -1.65 6.81 -7.21
C ILE A 81 -2.47 8.08 -7.49
N ARG A 82 -1.91 9.01 -8.25
CA ARG A 82 -2.61 10.26 -8.55
C ARG A 82 -3.86 10.03 -9.39
N GLU A 83 -3.86 9.01 -10.23
CA GLU A 83 -5.05 8.67 -11.01
C GLU A 83 -6.18 8.23 -10.11
N ILE A 84 -5.86 7.51 -9.04
CA ILE A 84 -6.88 7.03 -8.11
C ILE A 84 -7.48 8.18 -7.31
N TYR A 85 -6.64 9.07 -6.81
CA TYR A 85 -7.06 10.08 -5.85
C TYR A 85 -7.25 11.48 -6.44
N GLU A 86 -6.63 11.77 -7.59
CA GLU A 86 -6.81 13.03 -8.30
C GLU A 86 -6.48 14.25 -7.44
N VAL A 87 -5.46 14.15 -6.59
CA VAL A 87 -5.09 15.25 -5.71
C VAL A 87 -3.59 15.49 -5.77
N ASN A 88 -3.16 16.68 -5.32
CA ASN A 88 -1.76 17.07 -5.41
C ASN A 88 -1.08 17.22 -4.07
N ASP A 89 -1.66 17.99 -3.16
CA ASP A 89 -0.99 18.35 -1.91
C ASP A 89 -1.61 17.71 -0.70
N GLU A 90 -2.15 16.51 -0.87
CA GLU A 90 -2.77 15.80 0.22
C GLU A 90 -1.75 15.00 1.01
N ILE A 91 -2.11 14.70 2.24
CA ILE A 91 -1.32 13.81 3.08
C ILE A 91 -1.71 12.37 2.76
N PHE A 92 -0.71 11.54 2.59
CA PHE A 92 -0.87 10.11 2.36
C PHE A 92 -0.19 9.33 3.47
N THR A 93 -0.57 8.09 3.60
CA THR A 93 0.07 7.17 4.54
C THR A 93 0.50 5.93 3.78
N ALA A 94 1.75 5.54 3.98
CA ALA A 94 2.29 4.29 3.47
C ALA A 94 2.23 3.27 4.60
N TYR A 95 1.55 2.15 4.36
CA TYR A 95 1.46 1.05 5.31
C TYR A 95 2.41 -0.04 4.85
N TYR A 96 3.43 -0.31 5.64
CA TYR A 96 4.37 -1.39 5.36
C TYR A 96 3.78 -2.66 5.95
N VAL A 97 3.52 -3.66 5.10
CA VAL A 97 2.76 -4.84 5.50
C VAL A 97 3.54 -6.11 5.24
N ALA A 98 3.17 -7.15 5.99
CA ALA A 98 3.78 -8.46 5.84
C ALA A 98 2.75 -9.54 6.15
N SER A 99 3.05 -10.76 5.71
CA SER A 99 2.19 -11.89 5.97
C SER A 99 2.06 -12.14 7.46
N LEU A 100 0.84 -12.50 7.89
CA LEU A 100 0.59 -12.89 9.28
C LEU A 100 1.26 -14.20 9.63
N PHE A 101 1.59 -15.02 8.63
CA PHE A 101 2.10 -16.37 8.85
C PHE A 101 3.58 -16.45 8.53
N VAL A 102 4.31 -15.37 8.79
CA VAL A 102 5.75 -15.39 8.61
C VAL A 102 6.36 -16.37 9.61
N SER A 103 7.25 -17.22 9.11
CA SER A 103 7.90 -18.20 9.95
C SER A 103 8.85 -17.53 10.93
N GLU A 104 8.89 -18.06 12.13
CA GLU A 104 9.75 -17.55 13.18
C GLU A 104 11.13 -18.20 13.20
N LYS A 105 11.38 -19.10 12.30
CA LYS A 105 12.61 -19.88 12.39
C LYS A 105 13.85 -19.12 12.34
#